data_635a7ac751989a9bab42fda6c430444d
#
_entry.id   635a7ac751989a9bab42fda6c430444d
#
_cell.length_a   1.000
_cell.length_b   1.000
_cell.length_c   1.000
_cell.angle_alpha   90.00
_cell.angle_beta   90.00
_cell.angle_gamma   90.00
#
_symmetry.space_group_name_H-M   'P 1'
#
loop_
_entity.id
_entity.type
_entity.pdbx_description
1 polymer ?
#
loop_
_entity_poly.entity_id
_entity_poly.type
_entity_poly.pdbx_seq_one_letter_code
_entity_poly.pdbx_strand_id
1 'polypeptide(L)'
;MLRPLLLPTPAYIHIEDIMLTDAVLAYLHFIAIFFTVGMLTAELVLCRGPLDLPQTRRLGRIDMAYGMAALAVLATGTARLIWGAKGAAFYMHNPVFHTKFALFVLVGLLSIPPTIRIIKWRKRLVAAPGSSIAADEVKRTARLVHIELALLLAIPLFATLMARGIGIR
;
A
#
# COMPACT_ATOMS: atom_id res chain seq x y z
N MET A 1 45.94 -22.53 24.42
CA MET A 1 44.59 -23.09 24.21
C MET A 1 43.97 -22.39 22.98
N LEU A 2 44.14 -22.98 21.79
CA LEU A 2 43.59 -22.45 20.54
C LEU A 2 42.10 -22.83 20.49
N ARG A 3 41.20 -21.82 20.49
CA ARG A 3 39.80 -22.04 20.17
C ARG A 3 39.72 -22.51 18.71
N PRO A 4 39.09 -23.66 18.40
CA PRO A 4 38.85 -24.00 17.02
C PRO A 4 37.97 -22.92 16.38
N LEU A 5 38.42 -22.35 15.29
CA LEU A 5 37.60 -21.53 14.36
C LEU A 5 36.52 -22.48 13.80
N LEU A 6 35.35 -22.50 14.42
CA LEU A 6 34.18 -23.16 13.86
C LEU A 6 33.79 -22.41 12.56
N LEU A 7 34.21 -22.93 11.43
CA LEU A 7 33.73 -22.51 10.14
C LEU A 7 32.21 -22.75 10.11
N PRO A 8 31.39 -21.78 9.65
CA PRO A 8 29.95 -21.95 9.57
C PRO A 8 29.63 -23.18 8.72
N THR A 9 28.79 -24.07 9.25
CA THR A 9 28.33 -25.25 8.51
C THR A 9 27.44 -24.80 7.33
N PRO A 10 27.36 -25.53 6.20
CA PRO A 10 26.51 -25.19 5.05
C PRO A 10 25.05 -24.94 5.43
N ALA A 11 24.52 -25.66 6.42
CA ALA A 11 23.17 -25.46 6.92
C ALA A 11 22.98 -24.10 7.64
N TYR A 12 23.98 -23.62 8.36
CA TYR A 12 23.95 -22.34 9.06
C TYR A 12 23.93 -21.15 8.07
N ILE A 13 24.75 -21.21 7.03
CA ILE A 13 24.80 -20.22 5.94
C ILE A 13 23.41 -20.14 5.26
N HIS A 14 22.79 -21.27 4.99
CA HIS A 14 21.48 -21.30 4.33
C HIS A 14 20.35 -20.68 5.19
N ILE A 15 20.40 -20.84 6.52
CA ILE A 15 19.44 -20.21 7.43
C ILE A 15 19.63 -18.69 7.47
N GLU A 16 20.86 -18.20 7.52
CA GLU A 16 21.16 -16.76 7.51
C GLU A 16 20.65 -16.10 6.22
N ASP A 17 20.86 -16.72 5.06
CA ASP A 17 20.38 -16.22 3.77
C ASP A 17 18.85 -16.10 3.72
N ILE A 18 18.13 -17.09 4.25
CA ILE A 18 16.66 -17.07 4.33
C ILE A 18 16.19 -15.94 5.25
N MET A 19 16.81 -15.78 6.42
CA MET A 19 16.45 -14.73 7.38
C MET A 19 16.74 -13.33 6.82
N LEU A 20 17.86 -13.15 6.12
CA LEU A 20 18.22 -11.89 5.49
C LEU A 20 17.23 -11.55 4.37
N THR A 21 16.87 -12.52 3.54
CA THR A 21 15.88 -12.34 2.48
C THR A 21 14.52 -11.93 3.03
N ASP A 22 14.03 -12.59 4.10
CA ASP A 22 12.76 -12.22 4.73
C ASP A 22 12.81 -10.81 5.34
N ALA A 23 13.92 -10.44 5.98
CA ALA A 23 14.12 -9.11 6.55
C ALA A 23 14.11 -8.02 5.48
N VAL A 24 14.81 -8.22 4.35
CA VAL A 24 14.83 -7.27 3.22
C VAL A 24 13.45 -7.15 2.59
N LEU A 25 12.77 -8.26 2.33
CA LEU A 25 11.41 -8.24 1.77
C LEU A 25 10.42 -7.57 2.72
N ALA A 26 10.56 -7.78 4.04
CA ALA A 26 9.75 -7.11 5.04
C ALA A 26 9.98 -5.59 5.02
N TYR A 27 11.24 -5.17 4.98
CA TYR A 27 11.61 -3.75 4.91
C TYR A 27 11.04 -3.08 3.67
N LEU A 28 11.23 -3.67 2.48
CA LEU A 28 10.69 -3.13 1.23
C LEU A 28 9.16 -3.04 1.26
N HIS A 29 8.50 -4.03 1.84
CA HIS A 29 7.04 -4.03 1.99
C HIS A 29 6.57 -2.90 2.92
N PHE A 30 7.24 -2.66 4.05
CA PHE A 30 6.91 -1.55 4.94
C PHE A 30 7.15 -0.19 4.28
N ILE A 31 8.25 0.00 3.56
CA ILE A 31 8.51 1.23 2.81
C ILE A 31 7.40 1.48 1.79
N ALA A 32 6.98 0.46 1.04
CA ALA A 32 5.88 0.56 0.09
C ALA A 32 4.56 0.96 0.78
N ILE A 33 4.25 0.37 1.96
CA ILE A 33 3.06 0.73 2.75
C ILE A 33 3.12 2.20 3.21
N PHE A 34 4.23 2.66 3.79
CA PHE A 34 4.38 4.04 4.24
C PHE A 34 4.24 5.02 3.08
N PHE A 35 4.81 4.69 1.92
CA PHE A 35 4.69 5.52 0.73
C PHE A 35 3.23 5.57 0.23
N THR A 36 2.53 4.44 0.22
CA THR A 36 1.10 4.35 -0.15
C THR A 36 0.24 5.23 0.77
N VAL A 37 0.41 5.13 2.08
CA VAL A 37 -0.32 5.95 3.07
C VAL A 37 0.03 7.43 2.88
N GLY A 38 1.31 7.76 2.68
CA GLY A 38 1.77 9.13 2.46
C GLY A 38 1.15 9.75 1.20
N MET A 39 1.12 9.04 0.08
CA MET A 39 0.53 9.52 -1.17
C MET A 39 -0.99 9.70 -1.05
N LEU A 40 -1.70 8.76 -0.44
CA LEU A 40 -3.14 8.86 -0.23
C LEU A 40 -3.49 10.02 0.75
N THR A 41 -2.66 10.24 1.77
CA THR A 41 -2.79 11.40 2.67
C THR A 41 -2.55 12.72 1.91
N ALA A 42 -1.53 12.77 1.04
CA ALA A 42 -1.25 13.94 0.22
C ALA A 42 -2.41 14.24 -0.75
N GLU A 43 -3.00 13.20 -1.35
CA GLU A 43 -4.20 13.31 -2.19
C GLU A 43 -5.36 13.93 -1.42
N LEU A 44 -5.65 13.42 -0.21
CA LEU A 44 -6.70 13.95 0.67
C LEU A 44 -6.46 15.42 1.04
N VAL A 45 -5.21 15.80 1.32
CA VAL A 45 -4.83 17.18 1.64
C VAL A 45 -5.01 18.10 0.44
N LEU A 46 -4.72 17.63 -0.78
CA LEU A 46 -4.90 18.39 -2.01
C LEU A 46 -6.38 18.53 -2.43
N CYS A 47 -7.24 17.61 -2.00
CA CYS A 47 -8.69 17.69 -2.24
C CYS A 47 -9.39 18.68 -1.31
N ARG A 48 -8.93 19.95 -1.30
CA ARG A 48 -9.50 21.03 -0.49
C ARG A 48 -9.90 22.21 -1.37
N GLY A 49 -11.15 22.65 -1.27
CA GLY A 49 -11.67 23.78 -2.00
C GLY A 49 -11.81 23.53 -3.51
N PRO A 50 -12.09 24.57 -4.29
CA PRO A 50 -12.14 24.46 -5.75
C PRO A 50 -10.74 24.21 -6.31
N LEU A 51 -10.64 23.41 -7.38
CA LEU A 51 -9.37 23.04 -8.02
C LEU A 51 -9.26 23.63 -9.41
N ASP A 52 -8.17 24.32 -9.69
CA ASP A 52 -7.77 24.78 -11.03
C ASP A 52 -6.97 23.68 -11.77
N LEU A 53 -6.56 23.98 -13.00
CA LEU A 53 -5.82 23.04 -13.83
C LEU A 53 -4.43 22.67 -13.25
N PRO A 54 -3.59 23.59 -12.75
CA PRO A 54 -2.33 23.27 -12.09
C PRO A 54 -2.50 22.34 -10.86
N GLN A 55 -3.49 22.65 -10.02
CA GLN A 55 -3.80 21.84 -8.82
C GLN A 55 -4.28 20.44 -9.20
N THR A 56 -5.18 20.33 -10.20
CA THR A 56 -5.68 19.04 -10.69
C THR A 56 -4.58 18.21 -11.35
N ARG A 57 -3.62 18.84 -12.05
CA ARG A 57 -2.44 18.13 -12.59
C ARG A 57 -1.53 17.59 -11.46
N ARG A 58 -1.35 18.37 -10.39
CA ARG A 58 -0.60 17.94 -9.22
C ARG A 58 -1.30 16.78 -8.53
N LEU A 59 -2.61 16.88 -8.33
CA LEU A 59 -3.43 15.81 -7.75
C LEU A 59 -3.31 14.52 -8.55
N GLY A 60 -3.43 14.58 -9.90
CA GLY A 60 -3.29 13.41 -10.75
C GLY A 60 -1.89 12.76 -10.73
N ARG A 61 -0.82 13.51 -10.44
CA ARG A 61 0.51 12.94 -10.23
C ARG A 61 0.61 12.18 -8.89
N ILE A 62 -0.01 12.72 -7.85
CA ILE A 62 -0.08 12.07 -6.54
C ILE A 62 -0.92 10.80 -6.61
N ASP A 63 -2.09 10.84 -7.24
CA ASP A 63 -2.95 9.67 -7.49
C ASP A 63 -2.21 8.56 -8.26
N MET A 64 -1.45 8.92 -9.30
CA MET A 64 -0.61 7.97 -10.01
C MET A 64 0.49 7.37 -9.11
N ALA A 65 1.16 8.20 -8.29
CA ALA A 65 2.18 7.73 -7.35
C ALA A 65 1.58 6.81 -6.28
N TYR A 66 0.36 7.11 -5.80
CA TYR A 66 -0.41 6.22 -4.93
C TYR A 66 -0.67 4.85 -5.58
N GLY A 67 -1.16 4.84 -6.83
CA GLY A 67 -1.40 3.58 -7.56
C GLY A 67 -0.13 2.74 -7.75
N MET A 68 1.00 3.38 -8.09
CA MET A 68 2.30 2.71 -8.21
C MET A 68 2.78 2.16 -6.87
N ALA A 69 2.59 2.91 -5.78
CA ALA A 69 2.93 2.45 -4.43
C ALA A 69 2.07 1.24 -4.01
N ALA A 70 0.77 1.26 -4.31
CA ALA A 70 -0.13 0.13 -4.04
C ALA A 70 0.28 -1.13 -4.82
N LEU A 71 0.72 -0.99 -6.07
CA LEU A 71 1.31 -2.11 -6.83
C LEU A 71 2.60 -2.62 -6.19
N ALA A 72 3.46 -1.74 -5.67
CA ALA A 72 4.66 -2.14 -4.95
C ALA A 72 4.33 -2.89 -3.64
N VAL A 73 3.28 -2.48 -2.91
CA VAL A 73 2.77 -3.23 -1.74
C VAL A 73 2.32 -4.63 -2.14
N LEU A 74 1.58 -4.76 -3.25
CA LEU A 74 1.13 -6.05 -3.75
C LEU A 74 2.32 -6.93 -4.16
N ALA A 75 3.26 -6.40 -4.92
CA ALA A 75 4.44 -7.13 -5.39
C ALA A 75 5.31 -7.61 -4.23
N THR A 76 5.64 -6.72 -3.29
CA THR A 76 6.45 -7.07 -2.11
C THR A 76 5.72 -8.00 -1.17
N GLY A 77 4.40 -7.84 -1.00
CA GLY A 77 3.55 -8.75 -0.24
C GLY A 77 3.52 -10.16 -0.83
N THR A 78 3.40 -10.28 -2.15
CA THR A 78 3.47 -11.56 -2.89
C THR A 78 4.87 -12.18 -2.77
N ALA A 79 5.92 -11.38 -2.92
CA ALA A 79 7.30 -11.85 -2.73
C ALA A 79 7.51 -12.44 -1.32
N ARG A 80 6.98 -11.81 -0.28
CA ARG A 80 7.01 -12.35 1.09
C ARG A 80 6.22 -13.64 1.27
N LEU A 81 5.14 -13.82 0.51
CA LEU A 81 4.35 -15.06 0.52
C LEU A 81 5.17 -16.23 -0.06
N ILE A 82 5.96 -15.97 -1.12
CA ILE A 82 6.69 -17.00 -1.86
C ILE A 82 8.06 -17.29 -1.21
N TRP A 83 8.81 -16.24 -0.86
CA TRP A 83 10.22 -16.32 -0.41
C TRP A 83 10.41 -15.98 1.07
N GLY A 84 9.35 -15.59 1.80
CA GLY A 84 9.46 -15.31 3.23
C GLY A 84 9.62 -16.56 4.08
N ALA A 85 10.27 -16.44 5.23
CA ALA A 85 10.62 -17.54 6.12
C ALA A 85 9.43 -18.38 6.62
N LYS A 86 8.20 -17.83 6.63
CA LYS A 86 6.99 -18.53 7.09
C LYS A 86 6.36 -19.45 6.05
N GLY A 87 6.67 -19.26 4.76
CA GLY A 87 6.13 -20.03 3.64
C GLY A 87 4.65 -19.76 3.34
N ALA A 88 4.23 -20.10 2.11
CA ALA A 88 2.88 -19.81 1.62
C ALA A 88 1.78 -20.54 2.42
N ALA A 89 2.03 -21.75 2.88
CA ALA A 89 1.05 -22.55 3.63
C ALA A 89 0.61 -21.84 4.93
N PHE A 90 1.52 -21.18 5.65
CA PHE A 90 1.19 -20.41 6.85
C PHE A 90 0.17 -19.31 6.57
N TYR A 91 0.32 -18.60 5.46
CA TYR A 91 -0.58 -17.50 5.10
C TYR A 91 -1.92 -18.00 4.58
N MET A 92 -1.92 -19.04 3.73
CA MET A 92 -3.13 -19.56 3.08
C MET A 92 -4.10 -20.21 4.06
N HIS A 93 -3.64 -20.76 5.18
CA HIS A 93 -4.51 -21.34 6.22
C HIS A 93 -4.95 -20.34 7.29
N ASN A 94 -4.50 -19.09 7.24
CA ASN A 94 -4.83 -18.08 8.24
C ASN A 94 -5.97 -17.17 7.78
N PRO A 95 -7.16 -17.17 8.44
CA PRO A 95 -8.29 -16.33 8.06
C PRO A 95 -7.99 -14.82 8.17
N VAL A 96 -7.09 -14.42 9.07
CA VAL A 96 -6.65 -13.03 9.21
C VAL A 96 -5.88 -12.56 7.98
N PHE A 97 -5.15 -13.46 7.31
CA PHE A 97 -4.52 -13.16 6.02
C PHE A 97 -5.56 -12.84 4.95
N HIS A 98 -6.61 -13.65 4.83
CA HIS A 98 -7.69 -13.42 3.86
C HIS A 98 -8.43 -12.11 4.13
N THR A 99 -8.68 -11.78 5.41
CA THR A 99 -9.32 -10.52 5.79
C THR A 99 -8.49 -9.31 5.36
N LYS A 100 -7.17 -9.29 5.65
CA LYS A 100 -6.32 -8.17 5.24
C LYS A 100 -6.17 -8.06 3.73
N PHE A 101 -6.13 -9.19 3.01
CA PHE A 101 -6.08 -9.21 1.55
C PHE A 101 -7.38 -8.68 0.94
N ALA A 102 -8.53 -9.12 1.46
CA ALA A 102 -9.85 -8.60 1.05
C ALA A 102 -9.98 -7.09 1.29
N LEU A 103 -9.49 -6.58 2.44
CA LEU A 103 -9.45 -5.14 2.71
C LEU A 103 -8.57 -4.40 1.70
N PHE A 104 -7.41 -4.94 1.35
CA PHE A 104 -6.53 -4.34 0.36
C PHE A 104 -7.18 -4.27 -1.03
N VAL A 105 -7.84 -5.36 -1.45
CA VAL A 105 -8.62 -5.39 -2.71
C VAL A 105 -9.76 -4.37 -2.65
N LEU A 106 -10.49 -4.28 -1.54
CA LEU A 106 -11.57 -3.31 -1.36
C LEU A 106 -11.06 -1.87 -1.49
N VAL A 107 -9.92 -1.52 -0.86
CA VAL A 107 -9.28 -0.20 -1.00
C VAL A 107 -8.93 0.05 -2.47
N GLY A 108 -8.35 -0.92 -3.18
CA GLY A 108 -8.05 -0.80 -4.61
C GLY A 108 -9.28 -0.57 -5.47
N LEU A 109 -10.41 -1.22 -5.16
CA LEU A 109 -11.67 -0.98 -5.87
C LEU A 109 -12.26 0.41 -5.57
N LEU A 110 -12.15 0.87 -4.31
CA LEU A 110 -12.61 2.19 -3.89
C LEU A 110 -11.76 3.33 -4.49
N SER A 111 -10.51 3.08 -4.86
CA SER A 111 -9.65 4.08 -5.51
C SER A 111 -10.02 4.37 -6.98
N ILE A 112 -10.74 3.47 -7.64
CA ILE A 112 -11.11 3.64 -9.05
C ILE A 112 -11.96 4.89 -9.30
N PRO A 113 -13.05 5.18 -8.55
CA PRO A 113 -13.85 6.37 -8.75
C PRO A 113 -13.09 7.70 -8.57
N PRO A 114 -12.26 7.94 -7.53
CA PRO A 114 -11.42 9.12 -7.41
C PRO A 114 -10.50 9.31 -8.61
N THR A 115 -9.73 8.28 -8.99
CA THR A 115 -8.82 8.31 -10.15
C THR A 115 -9.55 8.72 -11.44
N ILE A 116 -10.70 8.09 -11.75
CA ILE A 116 -11.50 8.42 -12.94
C ILE A 116 -11.98 9.88 -12.89
N ARG A 117 -12.40 10.38 -11.71
CA ARG A 117 -12.84 11.78 -11.56
C ARG A 117 -11.69 12.75 -11.80
N ILE A 118 -10.52 12.51 -11.23
CA ILE A 118 -9.33 13.33 -11.42
C ILE A 118 -8.95 13.42 -12.89
N ILE A 119 -8.99 12.30 -13.63
CA ILE A 119 -8.73 12.25 -15.08
C ILE A 119 -9.78 13.10 -15.84
N LYS A 120 -11.07 12.95 -15.50
CA LYS A 120 -12.16 13.73 -16.13
C LYS A 120 -12.03 15.21 -15.81
N TRP A 121 -11.70 15.60 -14.59
CA TRP A 121 -11.46 16.98 -14.19
C TRP A 121 -10.35 17.62 -15.01
N ARG A 122 -9.21 16.93 -15.13
CA ARG A 122 -8.11 17.42 -15.97
C ARG A 122 -8.52 17.65 -17.40
N LYS A 123 -9.27 16.73 -18.02
CA LYS A 123 -9.78 16.88 -19.39
C LYS A 123 -10.73 18.08 -19.51
N ARG A 124 -11.65 18.25 -18.54
CA ARG A 124 -12.62 19.37 -18.52
C ARG A 124 -11.91 20.73 -18.39
N LEU A 125 -10.93 20.83 -17.50
CA LEU A 125 -10.17 22.07 -17.28
C LEU A 125 -9.24 22.42 -18.45
N VAL A 126 -8.75 21.44 -19.19
CA VAL A 126 -7.99 21.68 -20.43
C VAL A 126 -8.91 22.23 -21.54
N ALA A 127 -10.15 21.73 -21.62
CA ALA A 127 -11.14 22.18 -22.63
C ALA A 127 -11.73 23.55 -22.29
N ALA A 128 -11.70 23.99 -21.03
CA ALA A 128 -12.26 25.29 -20.60
C ALA A 128 -11.21 26.03 -19.73
N PRO A 129 -10.24 26.73 -20.37
CA PRO A 129 -9.22 27.48 -19.65
C PRO A 129 -9.82 28.54 -18.73
N GLY A 130 -9.27 28.69 -17.51
CA GLY A 130 -9.77 29.64 -16.51
C GLY A 130 -10.95 29.14 -15.68
N SER A 131 -11.50 27.96 -15.98
CA SER A 131 -12.51 27.32 -15.14
C SER A 131 -11.88 26.61 -13.91
N SER A 132 -12.73 26.23 -12.95
CA SER A 132 -12.33 25.45 -11.78
C SER A 132 -13.34 24.33 -11.51
N ILE A 133 -12.90 23.30 -10.80
CA ILE A 133 -13.78 22.25 -10.29
C ILE A 133 -14.44 22.76 -9.01
N ALA A 134 -15.77 22.65 -8.94
CA ALA A 134 -16.53 23.12 -7.79
C ALA A 134 -16.14 22.40 -6.50
N ALA A 135 -16.09 23.14 -5.39
CA ALA A 135 -15.70 22.63 -4.09
C ALA A 135 -16.52 21.41 -3.63
N ASP A 136 -17.81 21.38 -3.96
CA ASP A 136 -18.68 20.25 -3.62
C ASP A 136 -18.32 18.96 -4.35
N GLU A 137 -17.91 19.07 -5.61
CA GLU A 137 -17.46 17.92 -6.40
C GLU A 137 -16.15 17.35 -5.83
N VAL A 138 -15.22 18.24 -5.47
CA VAL A 138 -13.95 17.88 -4.81
C VAL A 138 -14.22 17.24 -3.45
N LYS A 139 -15.12 17.81 -2.64
CA LYS A 139 -15.47 17.28 -1.31
C LYS A 139 -16.08 15.87 -1.36
N ARG A 140 -16.89 15.55 -2.39
CA ARG A 140 -17.42 14.20 -2.59
C ARG A 140 -16.31 13.19 -2.90
N THR A 141 -15.30 13.61 -3.67
CA THR A 141 -14.13 12.74 -3.95
C THR A 141 -13.27 12.59 -2.72
N ALA A 142 -13.00 13.67 -1.98
CA ALA A 142 -12.26 13.63 -0.73
C ALA A 142 -12.87 12.67 0.33
N ARG A 143 -14.21 12.54 0.36
CA ARG A 143 -14.87 11.56 1.25
C ARG A 143 -14.49 10.12 0.91
N LEU A 144 -14.42 9.77 -0.38
CA LEU A 144 -14.01 8.43 -0.80
C LEU A 144 -12.55 8.18 -0.42
N VAL A 145 -11.66 9.13 -0.73
CA VAL A 145 -10.24 9.07 -0.36
C VAL A 145 -10.06 8.93 1.16
N HIS A 146 -10.91 9.60 1.96
CA HIS A 146 -10.90 9.47 3.41
C HIS A 146 -11.28 8.06 3.88
N ILE A 147 -12.31 7.46 3.26
CA ILE A 147 -12.73 6.07 3.55
C ILE A 147 -11.60 5.10 3.16
N GLU A 148 -10.98 5.29 2.00
CA GLU A 148 -9.83 4.48 1.56
C GLU A 148 -8.68 4.55 2.58
N LEU A 149 -8.34 5.77 3.03
CA LEU A 149 -7.28 5.97 4.02
C LEU A 149 -7.61 5.28 5.35
N ALA A 150 -8.85 5.38 5.82
CA ALA A 150 -9.28 4.71 7.05
C ALA A 150 -9.19 3.19 6.94
N LEU A 151 -9.64 2.60 5.82
CA LEU A 151 -9.52 1.16 5.56
C LEU A 151 -8.06 0.72 5.42
N LEU A 152 -7.24 1.51 4.71
CA LEU A 152 -5.82 1.22 4.53
C LEU A 152 -5.09 1.20 5.89
N LEU A 153 -5.42 2.11 6.80
CA LEU A 153 -4.86 2.16 8.16
C LEU A 153 -5.34 1.02 9.06
N ALA A 154 -6.48 0.38 8.75
CA ALA A 154 -6.94 -0.80 9.48
C ALA A 154 -6.12 -2.07 9.12
N ILE A 155 -5.52 -2.16 7.92
CA ILE A 155 -4.79 -3.35 7.47
C ILE A 155 -3.60 -3.72 8.39
N PRO A 156 -2.75 -2.79 8.87
CA PRO A 156 -1.69 -3.07 9.83
C PRO A 156 -2.17 -3.72 11.14
N LEU A 157 -3.38 -3.39 11.60
CA LEU A 157 -3.97 -4.03 12.79
C LEU A 157 -4.11 -5.53 12.56
N PHE A 158 -4.69 -5.96 11.45
CA PHE A 158 -4.81 -7.38 11.11
C PHE A 158 -3.45 -8.04 10.90
N ALA A 159 -2.47 -7.32 10.34
CA ALA A 159 -1.11 -7.82 10.21
C ALA A 159 -0.45 -8.08 11.57
N THR A 160 -0.65 -7.21 12.56
CA THR A 160 -0.12 -7.39 13.92
C THR A 160 -0.82 -8.53 14.68
N LEU A 161 -2.14 -8.68 14.51
CA LEU A 161 -2.90 -9.80 15.08
C LEU A 161 -2.38 -11.14 14.55
N MET A 162 -2.19 -11.23 13.21
CA MET A 162 -1.62 -12.43 12.58
C MET A 162 -0.19 -12.73 13.05
N ALA A 163 0.65 -11.69 13.22
CA ALA A 163 2.03 -11.86 13.69
C ALA A 163 2.09 -12.45 15.11
N ARG A 164 1.05 -12.22 15.94
CA ARG A 164 0.90 -12.76 17.29
C ARG A 164 0.21 -14.13 17.35
N GLY A 165 0.01 -14.78 16.20
CA GLY A 165 -0.59 -16.12 16.13
C GLY A 165 -2.12 -16.14 16.23
N ILE A 166 -2.79 -14.99 16.23
CA ILE A 166 -4.26 -14.94 16.23
C ILE A 166 -4.77 -15.43 14.87
N GLY A 167 -5.72 -16.38 14.90
CA GLY A 167 -6.26 -17.01 13.69
C GLY A 167 -5.53 -18.27 13.23
N ILE A 168 -4.52 -18.73 13.95
CA ILE A 168 -3.91 -20.05 13.75
C ILE A 168 -4.75 -21.06 14.58
N ARG A 169 -5.40 -22.00 13.91
CA ARG A 169 -6.07 -23.18 14.49
C ARG A 169 -5.32 -24.43 14.10
#